data_3ce5d492bf7ab6bccaa4998dc8ddb98e
#
_entry.id   3ce5d492bf7ab6bccaa4998dc8ddb98e
#
_cell.length_a   1.000
_cell.length_b   1.000
_cell.length_c   1.000
_cell.angle_alpha   90.00
_cell.angle_beta   90.00
_cell.angle_gamma   90.00
#
_symmetry.space_group_name_H-M   'P 1'
#
loop_
_entity.id
_entity.type
_entity.pdbx_description
1 polymer ?
#
loop_
_entity_poly.entity_id
_entity_poly.type
_entity_poly.pdbx_seq_one_letter_code
_entity_poly.pdbx_strand_id
1 'polypeptide(L)'
;FYFDLCILILKLYVDDILLAATSTALVSLFAAKIAAKFRVSSEGPLHNYLGFDIKIDLEKRQVRLSMAKYVEKMFKRFKCAAKASVVTPLSEHLPAAVATAELADDQFITDFEYREKIGCILYYMICLRPNICFAVGFLARFSNAVSKIAASGVTQLLQYCYNTRFEELVLGGISSYITGYSDSDWAGDRF
;
A
#
# COMPACT_ATOMS: atom_id res chain seq x y z
N PHE A 1 -9.15 -39.09 -18.69
CA PHE A 1 -9.18 -37.98 -19.65
C PHE A 1 -8.92 -36.71 -18.89
N TYR A 2 -7.69 -36.15 -18.99
CA TYR A 2 -7.38 -34.82 -18.48
C TYR A 2 -7.90 -33.82 -19.52
N PHE A 3 -8.95 -33.10 -19.21
CA PHE A 3 -9.32 -31.92 -19.98
C PHE A 3 -8.32 -30.82 -19.60
N ASP A 4 -7.51 -30.37 -20.56
CA ASP A 4 -6.74 -29.15 -20.41
C ASP A 4 -7.72 -27.98 -20.16
N LEU A 5 -7.84 -27.57 -18.91
CA LEU A 5 -8.76 -26.51 -18.54
C LEU A 5 -8.18 -25.18 -19.05
N CYS A 6 -8.73 -24.70 -20.17
CA CYS A 6 -8.38 -23.38 -20.69
C CYS A 6 -9.07 -22.30 -19.85
N ILE A 7 -8.32 -21.65 -18.96
CA ILE A 7 -8.81 -20.56 -18.12
C ILE A 7 -8.30 -19.25 -18.68
N LEU A 8 -9.21 -18.29 -18.87
CA LEU A 8 -8.91 -16.88 -19.12
C LEU A 8 -9.58 -16.04 -18.05
N ILE A 9 -8.80 -15.17 -17.42
CA ILE A 9 -9.27 -14.17 -16.47
C ILE A 9 -9.13 -12.80 -17.12
N LEU A 10 -10.22 -12.05 -17.18
CA LEU A 10 -10.25 -10.68 -17.63
C LEU A 10 -10.65 -9.79 -16.47
N LYS A 11 -9.81 -8.80 -16.14
CA LYS A 11 -10.13 -7.74 -15.18
C LYS A 11 -10.20 -6.42 -15.95
N LEU A 12 -11.34 -5.74 -15.82
CA LEU A 12 -11.56 -4.41 -16.36
C LEU A 12 -11.57 -3.40 -15.20
N TYR A 13 -10.80 -2.33 -15.33
CA TYR A 13 -10.84 -1.19 -14.41
C TYR A 13 -10.85 0.09 -15.23
N VAL A 14 -12.00 0.71 -15.34
CA VAL A 14 -12.29 1.88 -16.17
C VAL A 14 -11.86 1.63 -17.62
N ASP A 15 -10.70 2.09 -18.05
CA ASP A 15 -10.09 1.95 -19.39
C ASP A 15 -8.95 0.91 -19.44
N ASP A 16 -8.48 0.42 -18.28
CA ASP A 16 -7.40 -0.57 -18.20
C ASP A 16 -7.96 -2.00 -18.23
N ILE A 17 -7.39 -2.85 -19.11
CA ILE A 17 -7.74 -4.27 -19.23
C ILE A 17 -6.53 -5.12 -18.87
N LEU A 18 -6.69 -6.02 -17.90
CA LEU A 18 -5.73 -7.05 -17.56
C LEU A 18 -6.23 -8.41 -18.04
N LEU A 19 -5.40 -9.13 -18.79
CA LEU A 19 -5.67 -10.49 -19.25
C LEU A 19 -4.66 -11.45 -18.62
N ALA A 20 -5.14 -12.55 -18.04
CA ALA A 20 -4.33 -13.66 -17.57
C ALA A 20 -4.95 -14.98 -18.05
N ALA A 21 -4.14 -15.88 -18.57
CA ALA A 21 -4.63 -17.16 -19.03
C ALA A 21 -3.63 -18.30 -18.83
N THR A 22 -4.11 -19.53 -18.95
CA THR A 22 -3.30 -20.76 -18.89
C THR A 22 -2.36 -20.91 -20.07
N SER A 23 -2.57 -20.16 -21.18
CA SER A 23 -1.67 -20.14 -22.34
C SER A 23 -1.56 -18.74 -22.95
N THR A 24 -0.37 -18.42 -23.48
CA THR A 24 -0.12 -17.17 -24.22
C THR A 24 -0.96 -17.06 -25.49
N ALA A 25 -1.22 -18.19 -26.16
CA ALA A 25 -2.08 -18.23 -27.35
C ALA A 25 -3.52 -17.75 -27.04
N LEU A 26 -4.04 -18.13 -25.89
CA LEU A 26 -5.38 -17.70 -25.44
C LEU A 26 -5.42 -16.20 -25.14
N VAL A 27 -4.39 -15.66 -24.52
CA VAL A 27 -4.25 -14.21 -24.28
C VAL A 27 -4.24 -13.46 -25.60
N SER A 28 -3.39 -13.89 -26.56
CA SER A 28 -3.26 -13.25 -27.87
C SER A 28 -4.55 -13.30 -28.68
N LEU A 29 -5.25 -14.43 -28.66
CA LEU A 29 -6.57 -14.58 -29.34
C LEU A 29 -7.61 -13.60 -28.77
N PHE A 30 -7.65 -13.48 -27.44
CA PHE A 30 -8.62 -12.62 -26.79
C PHE A 30 -8.29 -11.14 -26.96
N ALA A 31 -7.00 -10.79 -26.87
CA ALA A 31 -6.53 -9.43 -27.15
C ALA A 31 -6.87 -8.99 -28.57
N ALA A 32 -6.68 -9.87 -29.57
CA ALA A 32 -7.08 -9.60 -30.95
C ALA A 32 -8.60 -9.40 -31.11
N LYS A 33 -9.43 -10.18 -30.41
CA LYS A 33 -10.89 -9.99 -30.41
C LYS A 33 -11.33 -8.65 -29.81
N ILE A 34 -10.65 -8.20 -28.76
CA ILE A 34 -10.92 -6.89 -28.15
C ILE A 34 -10.50 -5.78 -29.11
N ALA A 35 -9.29 -5.86 -29.68
CA ALA A 35 -8.75 -4.86 -30.61
C ALA A 35 -9.59 -4.74 -31.90
N ALA A 36 -10.27 -5.81 -32.33
CA ALA A 36 -11.19 -5.79 -33.46
C ALA A 36 -12.47 -4.96 -33.20
N LYS A 37 -12.85 -4.76 -31.94
CA LYS A 37 -14.09 -4.06 -31.55
C LYS A 37 -13.84 -2.70 -30.89
N PHE A 38 -12.70 -2.53 -30.25
CA PHE A 38 -12.37 -1.36 -29.47
C PHE A 38 -11.00 -0.83 -29.87
N ARG A 39 -10.82 0.48 -29.80
CA ARG A 39 -9.52 1.12 -29.99
C ARG A 39 -8.71 0.93 -28.70
N VAL A 40 -7.84 -0.07 -28.67
CA VAL A 40 -6.98 -0.41 -27.53
C VAL A 40 -5.51 -0.44 -27.96
N SER A 41 -4.61 -0.07 -27.05
CA SER A 41 -3.17 -0.31 -27.17
C SER A 41 -2.77 -1.48 -26.27
N SER A 42 -1.77 -2.25 -26.69
CA SER A 42 -1.21 -3.33 -25.86
C SER A 42 0.12 -2.89 -25.27
N GLU A 43 0.22 -2.94 -23.95
CA GLU A 43 1.44 -2.64 -23.19
C GLU A 43 2.41 -3.85 -23.09
N GLY A 44 1.99 -5.00 -23.67
CA GLY A 44 2.78 -6.23 -23.61
C GLY A 44 2.65 -6.97 -22.26
N PRO A 45 3.72 -7.66 -21.81
CA PRO A 45 3.72 -8.36 -20.52
C PRO A 45 3.47 -7.39 -19.35
N LEU A 46 2.73 -7.87 -18.35
CA LEU A 46 2.38 -7.08 -17.17
C LEU A 46 3.61 -6.67 -16.38
N HIS A 47 3.88 -5.38 -16.29
CA HIS A 47 4.95 -4.80 -15.47
C HIS A 47 4.51 -3.54 -14.72
N ASN A 48 3.41 -2.93 -15.15
CA ASN A 48 2.76 -1.80 -14.49
C ASN A 48 1.25 -1.96 -14.55
N TYR A 49 0.56 -1.74 -13.43
CA TYR A 49 -0.89 -1.72 -13.39
C TYR A 49 -1.39 -0.91 -12.19
N LEU A 50 -2.27 0.06 -12.41
CA LEU A 50 -2.88 0.89 -11.37
C LEU A 50 -1.88 1.51 -10.38
N GLY A 51 -0.70 1.91 -10.87
CA GLY A 51 0.33 2.52 -10.05
C GLY A 51 1.26 1.56 -9.32
N PHE A 52 1.06 0.25 -9.50
CA PHE A 52 2.01 -0.77 -9.04
C PHE A 52 3.08 -1.03 -10.09
N ASP A 53 4.33 -1.11 -9.67
CA ASP A 53 5.39 -1.79 -10.42
C ASP A 53 5.30 -3.28 -10.06
N ILE A 54 5.17 -4.15 -11.07
CA ILE A 54 4.89 -5.59 -10.91
C ILE A 54 6.03 -6.40 -11.54
N LYS A 55 6.56 -7.35 -10.78
CA LYS A 55 7.53 -8.34 -11.26
C LYS A 55 6.96 -9.73 -11.05
N ILE A 56 6.92 -10.53 -12.12
CA ILE A 56 6.41 -11.90 -12.09
C ILE A 56 7.58 -12.85 -12.26
N ASP A 57 7.76 -13.75 -11.29
CA ASP A 57 8.73 -14.84 -11.32
C ASP A 57 7.95 -16.16 -11.45
N LEU A 58 7.88 -16.67 -12.67
CA LEU A 58 7.13 -17.91 -12.99
C LEU A 58 7.80 -19.15 -12.40
N GLU A 59 9.12 -19.16 -12.28
CA GLU A 59 9.87 -20.30 -11.72
C GLU A 59 9.59 -20.43 -10.22
N LYS A 60 9.62 -19.32 -9.50
CA LYS A 60 9.31 -19.26 -8.07
C LYS A 60 7.80 -19.17 -7.79
N ARG A 61 6.98 -19.03 -8.82
CA ARG A 61 5.52 -18.77 -8.69
C ARG A 61 5.23 -17.59 -7.77
N GLN A 62 5.98 -16.51 -7.95
CA GLN A 62 5.89 -15.30 -7.12
C GLN A 62 5.53 -14.09 -7.97
N VAL A 63 4.74 -13.21 -7.35
CA VAL A 63 4.49 -11.86 -7.85
C VAL A 63 5.02 -10.88 -6.81
N ARG A 64 5.85 -9.94 -7.24
CA ARG A 64 6.39 -8.87 -6.41
C ARG A 64 5.77 -7.55 -6.81
N LEU A 65 5.22 -6.86 -5.84
CA LEU A 65 4.54 -5.58 -6.02
C LEU A 65 5.33 -4.47 -5.32
N SER A 66 5.51 -3.35 -6.00
CA SER A 66 6.15 -2.15 -5.47
C SER A 66 5.36 -0.89 -5.83
N MET A 67 5.42 0.12 -4.99
CA MET A 67 4.84 1.46 -5.20
C MET A 67 5.86 2.57 -4.90
N ALA A 68 7.15 2.34 -5.14
CA ALA A 68 8.20 3.30 -4.82
C ALA A 68 7.95 4.69 -5.42
N LYS A 69 7.52 4.74 -6.69
CA LYS A 69 7.19 6.01 -7.38
C LYS A 69 6.02 6.76 -6.73
N TYR A 70 5.03 6.02 -6.21
CA TYR A 70 3.91 6.62 -5.47
C TYR A 70 4.39 7.31 -4.20
N VAL A 71 5.23 6.60 -3.42
CA VAL A 71 5.80 7.12 -2.18
C VAL A 71 6.67 8.36 -2.45
N GLU A 72 7.49 8.34 -3.50
CA GLU A 72 8.32 9.49 -3.90
C GLU A 72 7.47 10.71 -4.27
N LYS A 73 6.38 10.50 -5.03
CA LYS A 73 5.43 11.58 -5.37
C LYS A 73 4.75 12.13 -4.11
N MET A 74 4.30 11.26 -3.20
CA MET A 74 3.67 11.63 -1.93
C MET A 74 4.64 12.44 -1.07
N PHE A 75 5.86 11.97 -0.90
CA PHE A 75 6.90 12.62 -0.12
C PHE A 75 7.26 14.01 -0.66
N LYS A 76 7.40 14.13 -1.99
CA LYS A 76 7.64 15.40 -2.66
C LYS A 76 6.45 16.38 -2.52
N ARG A 77 5.21 15.87 -2.64
CA ARG A 77 3.99 16.67 -2.50
C ARG A 77 3.91 17.36 -1.14
N PHE A 78 4.18 16.62 -0.08
CA PHE A 78 4.14 17.13 1.30
C PHE A 78 5.43 17.80 1.74
N LYS A 79 6.38 18.04 0.84
CA LYS A 79 7.66 18.73 1.09
C LYS A 79 8.41 18.20 2.32
N CYS A 80 8.30 16.89 2.55
CA CYS A 80 8.97 16.26 3.68
C CYS A 80 10.49 16.21 3.48
N ALA A 81 11.24 16.38 4.57
CA ALA A 81 12.69 16.17 4.56
C ALA A 81 13.01 14.72 4.91
N ALA A 82 13.88 14.07 4.13
CA ALA A 82 14.31 12.72 4.41
C ALA A 82 15.20 12.70 5.69
N LYS A 83 14.89 11.79 6.60
CA LYS A 83 15.69 11.52 7.80
C LYS A 83 16.00 10.03 7.87
N ALA A 84 17.24 9.67 7.57
CA ALA A 84 17.69 8.28 7.56
C ALA A 84 17.56 7.57 8.93
N SER A 85 17.54 8.32 10.03
CA SER A 85 17.39 7.79 11.38
C SER A 85 15.98 7.25 11.71
N VAL A 86 14.99 7.48 10.84
CA VAL A 86 13.62 6.97 11.05
C VAL A 86 13.54 5.55 10.55
N VAL A 87 13.54 4.60 11.47
CA VAL A 87 13.52 3.15 11.20
C VAL A 87 12.24 2.44 11.65
N THR A 88 11.37 3.16 12.38
CA THR A 88 10.07 2.65 12.85
C THR A 88 8.92 3.53 12.35
N PRO A 89 7.74 2.96 12.04
CA PRO A 89 6.62 3.74 11.54
C PRO A 89 6.02 4.67 12.59
N LEU A 90 6.18 4.32 13.87
CA LEU A 90 5.67 5.09 15.00
C LEU A 90 6.68 5.00 16.15
N SER A 91 6.79 6.06 16.95
CA SER A 91 7.55 6.04 18.21
C SER A 91 6.77 5.27 19.27
N GLU A 92 7.44 4.44 20.08
CA GLU A 92 6.85 3.70 21.19
C GLU A 92 6.15 4.61 22.21
N HIS A 93 6.68 5.81 22.40
CA HIS A 93 6.13 6.79 23.36
C HIS A 93 4.98 7.63 22.81
N LEU A 94 4.72 7.58 21.50
CA LEU A 94 3.76 8.47 20.88
C LEU A 94 2.31 8.22 21.35
N PRO A 95 1.83 6.98 21.52
CA PRO A 95 0.49 6.74 22.05
C PRO A 95 0.28 7.35 23.45
N ALA A 96 1.25 7.19 24.36
CA ALA A 96 1.17 7.76 25.69
C ALA A 96 1.29 9.30 25.68
N ALA A 97 2.12 9.85 24.81
CA ALA A 97 2.31 11.30 24.67
C ALA A 97 1.04 11.98 24.11
N VAL A 98 0.35 11.34 23.16
CA VAL A 98 -0.93 11.87 22.64
C VAL A 98 -1.99 11.83 23.71
N ALA A 99 -2.11 10.72 24.46
CA ALA A 99 -3.07 10.60 25.55
C ALA A 99 -2.90 11.67 26.62
N THR A 100 -1.67 12.04 26.94
CA THR A 100 -1.39 13.15 27.88
C THR A 100 -1.63 14.53 27.27
N ALA A 101 -1.45 14.68 25.97
CA ALA A 101 -1.68 15.95 25.26
C ALA A 101 -3.16 16.29 25.09
N GLU A 102 -4.03 15.28 25.00
CA GLU A 102 -5.50 15.49 24.94
C GLU A 102 -6.07 16.08 26.24
N LEU A 103 -5.34 15.93 27.34
CA LEU A 103 -5.71 16.52 28.64
C LEU A 103 -5.29 18.00 28.76
N ALA A 104 -4.51 18.52 27.83
CA ALA A 104 -4.01 19.90 27.82
C ALA A 104 -4.63 20.66 26.63
N ASP A 105 -5.56 21.55 26.90
CA ASP A 105 -6.39 22.30 25.91
C ASP A 105 -5.61 23.13 24.88
N ASP A 106 -4.30 23.29 25.02
CA ASP A 106 -3.49 24.27 24.30
C ASP A 106 -2.71 23.70 23.09
N GLN A 107 -2.96 22.43 22.67
CA GLN A 107 -2.08 21.75 21.72
C GLN A 107 -2.68 21.44 20.34
N PHE A 108 -3.93 21.81 20.09
CA PHE A 108 -4.53 21.61 18.79
C PHE A 108 -4.03 22.63 17.77
N ILE A 109 -3.71 22.13 16.59
CA ILE A 109 -3.25 22.93 15.45
C ILE A 109 -4.18 22.76 14.27
N THR A 110 -4.24 23.79 13.42
CA THR A 110 -4.88 23.65 12.12
C THR A 110 -3.86 23.11 11.14
N ASP A 111 -3.91 21.81 10.87
CA ASP A 111 -3.13 21.18 9.80
C ASP A 111 -4.08 20.75 8.68
N PHE A 112 -4.22 21.61 7.67
CA PHE A 112 -5.07 21.35 6.51
C PHE A 112 -4.61 20.13 5.69
N GLU A 113 -3.34 19.77 5.76
CA GLU A 113 -2.77 18.64 5.02
C GLU A 113 -2.85 17.32 5.80
N TYR A 114 -3.19 17.34 7.10
CA TYR A 114 -3.16 16.14 7.94
C TYR A 114 -4.02 15.00 7.37
N ARG A 115 -5.29 15.30 7.10
CA ARG A 115 -6.23 14.31 6.53
C ARG A 115 -5.77 13.82 5.16
N GLU A 116 -5.19 14.70 4.38
CA GLU A 116 -4.68 14.37 3.07
C GLU A 116 -3.46 13.43 3.15
N LYS A 117 -2.52 13.72 4.07
CA LYS A 117 -1.39 12.85 4.38
C LYS A 117 -1.86 11.46 4.82
N ILE A 118 -2.78 11.40 5.79
CA ILE A 118 -3.38 10.14 6.26
C ILE A 118 -4.04 9.39 5.12
N GLY A 119 -4.85 10.04 4.29
CA GLY A 119 -5.53 9.41 3.15
C GLY A 119 -4.55 8.80 2.15
N CYS A 120 -3.46 9.50 1.82
CA CYS A 120 -2.41 8.99 0.93
C CYS A 120 -1.70 7.77 1.54
N ILE A 121 -1.36 7.83 2.82
CA ILE A 121 -0.68 6.71 3.50
C ILE A 121 -1.63 5.51 3.67
N LEU A 122 -2.91 5.76 3.97
CA LEU A 122 -3.95 4.74 4.07
C LEU A 122 -4.08 3.96 2.75
N TYR A 123 -4.09 4.65 1.62
CA TYR A 123 -4.09 4.01 0.31
C TYR A 123 -2.86 3.11 0.12
N TYR A 124 -1.67 3.63 0.42
CA TYR A 124 -0.41 2.88 0.34
C TYR A 124 -0.41 1.64 1.25
N MET A 125 -0.93 1.79 2.47
CA MET A 125 -1.08 0.71 3.45
C MET A 125 -1.97 -0.41 2.91
N ILE A 126 -3.17 -0.07 2.44
CA ILE A 126 -4.15 -1.05 1.93
C ILE A 126 -3.60 -1.77 0.70
N CYS A 127 -2.89 -1.05 -0.16
CA CYS A 127 -2.38 -1.61 -1.41
C CYS A 127 -1.15 -2.51 -1.22
N LEU A 128 -0.22 -2.13 -0.32
CA LEU A 128 1.11 -2.74 -0.32
C LEU A 128 1.73 -2.99 1.06
N ARG A 129 1.37 -2.19 2.07
CA ARG A 129 2.11 -2.12 3.34
C ARG A 129 1.23 -2.43 4.57
N PRO A 130 0.74 -3.67 4.71
CA PRO A 130 -0.08 -4.05 5.88
C PRO A 130 0.68 -3.87 7.21
N ASN A 131 2.00 -3.90 7.20
CA ASN A 131 2.85 -3.71 8.38
C ASN A 131 2.78 -2.31 9.02
N ILE A 132 2.26 -1.30 8.33
CA ILE A 132 2.03 0.05 8.91
C ILE A 132 0.58 0.26 9.37
N CYS A 133 -0.25 -0.79 9.36
CA CYS A 133 -1.69 -0.70 9.62
C CYS A 133 -1.98 -0.07 11.00
N PHE A 134 -1.29 -0.50 12.04
CA PHE A 134 -1.43 0.05 13.38
C PHE A 134 -1.12 1.57 13.40
N ALA A 135 0.02 1.97 12.86
CA ALA A 135 0.45 3.37 12.86
C ALA A 135 -0.53 4.28 12.13
N VAL A 136 -1.01 3.86 10.95
CA VAL A 136 -1.99 4.61 10.16
C VAL A 136 -3.33 4.68 10.89
N GLY A 137 -3.84 3.56 11.40
CA GLY A 137 -5.10 3.49 12.12
C GLY A 137 -5.09 4.35 13.39
N PHE A 138 -4.00 4.30 14.15
CA PHE A 138 -3.82 5.14 15.34
C PHE A 138 -3.85 6.64 14.98
N LEU A 139 -3.03 7.07 14.04
CA LEU A 139 -2.94 8.48 13.65
C LEU A 139 -4.23 8.99 12.98
N ALA A 140 -4.97 8.14 12.28
CA ALA A 140 -6.23 8.53 11.63
C ALA A 140 -7.29 9.00 12.61
N ARG A 141 -7.27 8.55 13.86
CA ARG A 141 -8.22 8.98 14.93
C ARG A 141 -8.14 10.47 15.20
N PHE A 142 -6.99 11.09 15.02
CA PHE A 142 -6.76 12.51 15.32
C PHE A 142 -7.09 13.45 14.15
N SER A 143 -7.71 12.94 13.09
CA SER A 143 -8.04 13.73 11.89
C SER A 143 -9.01 14.88 12.12
N ASN A 144 -9.80 14.86 13.20
CA ASN A 144 -10.75 15.91 13.54
C ASN A 144 -10.16 16.94 14.53
N ALA A 145 -9.18 16.51 15.34
CA ALA A 145 -8.53 17.35 16.35
C ALA A 145 -7.03 17.03 16.33
N VAL A 146 -6.29 17.76 15.52
CA VAL A 146 -4.86 17.48 15.25
C VAL A 146 -4.00 18.11 16.34
N SER A 147 -3.36 17.29 17.18
CA SER A 147 -2.33 17.77 18.09
C SER A 147 -0.97 17.90 17.36
N LYS A 148 -0.07 18.75 17.90
CA LYS A 148 1.31 18.86 17.39
C LYS A 148 2.04 17.51 17.41
N ILE A 149 1.75 16.70 18.42
CA ILE A 149 2.34 15.37 18.60
C ILE A 149 1.83 14.42 17.49
N ALA A 150 0.51 14.41 17.21
CA ALA A 150 -0.05 13.62 16.13
C ALA A 150 0.50 14.04 14.75
N ALA A 151 0.64 15.34 14.48
CA ALA A 151 1.24 15.86 13.27
C ALA A 151 2.71 15.44 13.10
N SER A 152 3.46 15.43 14.20
CA SER A 152 4.84 14.90 14.25
C SER A 152 4.86 13.39 13.92
N GLY A 153 3.91 12.61 14.46
CA GLY A 153 3.75 11.19 14.17
C GLY A 153 3.49 10.90 12.70
N VAL A 154 2.61 11.67 12.05
CA VAL A 154 2.37 11.54 10.60
C VAL A 154 3.62 11.86 9.80
N THR A 155 4.39 12.87 10.22
CA THR A 155 5.66 13.20 9.56
C THR A 155 6.68 12.07 9.71
N GLN A 156 6.80 11.46 10.89
CA GLN A 156 7.62 10.28 11.11
C GLN A 156 7.18 9.11 10.21
N LEU A 157 5.89 8.84 10.14
CA LEU A 157 5.35 7.77 9.32
C LEU A 157 5.64 7.97 7.83
N LEU A 158 5.50 9.20 7.32
CA LEU A 158 5.90 9.55 5.94
C LEU A 158 7.39 9.29 5.70
N GLN A 159 8.25 9.67 6.63
CA GLN A 159 9.70 9.44 6.54
C GLN A 159 10.03 7.95 6.55
N TYR A 160 9.36 7.16 7.39
CA TYR A 160 9.49 5.71 7.41
C TYR A 160 9.07 5.10 6.07
N CYS A 161 7.91 5.47 5.54
CA CYS A 161 7.45 5.01 4.24
C CYS A 161 8.45 5.34 3.12
N TYR A 162 9.05 6.53 3.16
CA TYR A 162 10.07 6.93 2.18
C TYR A 162 11.36 6.13 2.32
N ASN A 163 11.85 5.91 3.53
CA ASN A 163 13.07 5.15 3.79
C ASN A 163 12.92 3.68 3.36
N THR A 164 11.72 3.12 3.49
CA THR A 164 11.40 1.72 3.17
C THR A 164 10.65 1.55 1.84
N ARG A 165 10.64 2.56 0.97
CA ARG A 165 9.82 2.58 -0.27
C ARG A 165 10.17 1.49 -1.28
N PHE A 166 11.37 0.92 -1.19
CA PHE A 166 11.82 -0.16 -2.05
C PHE A 166 11.46 -1.55 -1.53
N GLU A 167 10.84 -1.65 -0.36
CA GLU A 167 10.31 -2.92 0.12
C GLU A 167 9.15 -3.36 -0.79
N GLU A 168 9.21 -4.63 -1.18
CA GLU A 168 8.23 -5.24 -2.08
C GLU A 168 7.29 -6.15 -1.28
N LEU A 169 6.00 -6.16 -1.63
CA LEU A 169 5.08 -7.19 -1.20
C LEU A 169 5.25 -8.40 -2.11
N VAL A 170 5.62 -9.53 -1.54
CA VAL A 170 5.82 -10.78 -2.27
C VAL A 170 4.62 -11.68 -2.04
N LEU A 171 3.92 -12.02 -3.12
CA LEU A 171 2.76 -12.91 -3.11
C LEU A 171 3.10 -14.23 -3.81
N GLY A 172 2.57 -15.33 -3.33
CA GLY A 172 2.80 -16.66 -3.87
C GLY A 172 4.08 -17.32 -3.33
N GLY A 173 4.55 -18.33 -4.01
CA GLY A 173 5.69 -19.18 -3.62
C GLY A 173 5.32 -20.66 -3.69
N ILE A 174 6.28 -21.51 -3.36
CA ILE A 174 6.12 -22.98 -3.45
C ILE A 174 5.41 -23.54 -2.22
N SER A 175 5.45 -22.81 -1.09
CA SER A 175 4.82 -23.27 0.16
C SER A 175 3.31 -23.07 0.12
N SER A 176 2.57 -24.11 0.48
CA SER A 176 1.11 -24.09 0.62
C SER A 176 0.65 -23.96 2.07
N TYR A 177 1.58 -23.74 3.01
CA TYR A 177 1.23 -23.62 4.43
C TYR A 177 0.82 -22.19 4.77
N ILE A 178 -0.30 -22.08 5.49
CA ILE A 178 -0.75 -20.82 6.10
C ILE A 178 -0.22 -20.81 7.53
N THR A 179 0.55 -19.77 7.88
CA THR A 179 1.04 -19.56 9.24
C THR A 179 0.35 -18.33 9.81
N GLY A 180 -0.26 -18.48 10.98
CA GLY A 180 -0.92 -17.40 11.70
C GLY A 180 -0.19 -17.13 13.03
N TYR A 181 -0.17 -15.86 13.40
CA TYR A 181 0.32 -15.40 14.70
C TYR A 181 -0.79 -14.60 15.36
N SER A 182 -0.94 -14.76 16.67
CA SER A 182 -1.86 -13.94 17.47
C SER A 182 -1.13 -13.47 18.72
N ASP A 183 -1.43 -12.26 19.12
CA ASP A 183 -0.97 -11.67 20.37
C ASP A 183 -2.17 -11.08 21.11
N SER A 184 -2.09 -10.99 22.42
CA SER A 184 -3.14 -10.42 23.26
C SER A 184 -2.59 -9.24 24.05
N ASP A 185 -3.28 -8.13 24.00
CA ASP A 185 -3.00 -6.95 24.81
C ASP A 185 -4.16 -6.72 25.80
N TRP A 186 -3.82 -6.42 27.04
CA TRP A 186 -4.80 -6.13 28.09
C TRP A 186 -5.07 -4.63 28.16
N ALA A 187 -6.17 -4.19 27.54
CA ALA A 187 -6.64 -2.79 27.64
C ALA A 187 -5.55 -1.73 27.31
N GLY A 188 -4.66 -2.03 26.37
CA GLY A 188 -3.61 -1.10 25.94
C GLY A 188 -4.15 0.11 25.17
N ASP A 189 -5.34 -0.05 24.54
CA ASP A 189 -6.04 1.04 23.87
C ASP A 189 -6.98 1.74 24.88
N ARG A 190 -6.68 2.99 25.19
CA ARG A 190 -7.44 3.82 26.15
C ARG A 190 -8.40 4.80 25.49
N PHE A 191 -8.58 4.72 24.17
CA PHE A 191 -9.38 5.66 23.37
C PHE A 191 -10.59 4.98 22.73
#